data_e0771ee08942d5e7af94e0ae6a809536
#
_entry.id   e0771ee08942d5e7af94e0ae6a809536
#
_cell.length_a   1.000
_cell.length_b   1.000
_cell.length_c   1.000
_cell.angle_alpha   90.00
_cell.angle_beta   90.00
_cell.angle_gamma   90.00
#
_symmetry.space_group_name_H-M   'P 1'
#
loop_
_entity.id
_entity.type
_entity.pdbx_description
1 polymer ?
#
loop_
_entity_poly.entity_id
_entity_poly.type
_entity_poly.pdbx_seq_one_letter_code
_entity_poly.pdbx_strand_id
1 'polypeptide(L)'
;MNLLENIITKEYDQKTMEKDVLLTTGGAVPGHEIAGVLGLIWGSSIKAKHLGKDITMVFKHMVGGELGFYTEMLDEARKAALERMIGKAKEMDADAVTDVRFVTSMVMQGAAEMMVYGTAVKLKKI
;
A
#
# COMPACT_ATOMS: atom_id res chain seq x y z
N MET A 1 13.89 34.52 7.57
CA MET A 1 13.71 33.11 7.20
C MET A 1 14.95 32.61 6.46
N ASN A 2 15.60 31.58 6.97
CA ASN A 2 16.75 31.03 6.26
C ASN A 2 16.31 30.05 5.17
N LEU A 3 17.24 29.63 4.32
CA LEU A 3 16.97 28.75 3.19
C LEU A 3 16.35 27.42 3.62
N LEU A 4 16.78 26.91 4.78
CA LEU A 4 16.30 25.64 5.33
C LEU A 4 14.84 25.72 5.76
N GLU A 5 14.44 26.82 6.42
CA GLU A 5 13.06 27.06 6.82
C GLU A 5 12.13 27.20 5.60
N ASN A 6 12.62 27.83 4.54
CA ASN A 6 11.90 27.94 3.27
C ASN A 6 11.67 26.59 2.60
N ILE A 7 12.66 25.71 2.65
CA ILE A 7 12.57 24.35 2.09
C ILE A 7 11.59 23.52 2.89
N ILE A 8 11.68 23.57 4.22
CA ILE A 8 10.78 22.85 5.14
C ILE A 8 9.32 23.33 4.95
N THR A 9 9.14 24.65 4.87
CA THR A 9 7.82 25.25 4.65
C THR A 9 7.23 24.83 3.30
N LYS A 10 8.05 24.81 2.24
CA LYS A 10 7.61 24.37 0.91
C LYS A 10 7.24 22.88 0.88
N GLU A 11 8.02 22.03 1.53
CA GLU A 11 7.71 20.60 1.64
C GLU A 11 6.41 20.37 2.43
N TYR A 12 6.22 21.12 3.49
CA TYR A 12 5.02 21.06 4.30
C TYR A 12 3.80 21.53 3.50
N ASP A 13 3.92 22.63 2.78
CA ASP A 13 2.84 23.18 1.95
C ASP A 13 2.47 22.24 0.80
N GLN A 14 3.44 21.58 0.18
CA GLN A 14 3.18 20.58 -0.86
C GLN A 14 2.48 19.35 -0.29
N LYS A 15 2.86 18.93 0.90
CA LYS A 15 2.25 17.79 1.58
C LYS A 15 0.81 18.07 2.02
N THR A 16 0.52 19.32 2.39
CA THR A 16 -0.84 19.74 2.73
C THR A 16 -1.74 19.94 1.52
N MET A 17 -1.18 20.14 0.35
CA MET A 17 -1.96 20.30 -0.90
C MET A 17 -2.33 18.96 -1.54
N GLU A 18 -1.64 17.86 -1.21
CA GLU A 18 -2.06 16.52 -1.60
C GLU A 18 -3.07 16.00 -0.59
N LYS A 19 -4.27 15.74 -1.05
CA LYS A 19 -5.30 15.12 -0.24
C LYS A 19 -4.84 13.72 0.19
N ASP A 20 -4.59 13.55 1.47
CA ASP A 20 -4.27 12.24 2.02
C ASP A 20 -5.53 11.38 2.07
N VAL A 21 -5.43 10.19 1.51
CA VAL A 21 -6.49 9.19 1.61
C VAL A 21 -6.29 8.43 2.91
N LEU A 22 -7.28 8.47 3.77
CA LEU A 22 -7.25 7.72 5.02
C LEU A 22 -7.51 6.24 4.74
N LEU A 23 -6.67 5.38 5.31
CA LEU A 23 -6.82 3.94 5.20
C LEU A 23 -7.18 3.36 6.55
N THR A 24 -8.17 2.48 6.58
CA THR A 24 -8.55 1.80 7.81
C THR A 24 -8.98 0.37 7.52
N THR A 25 -8.68 -0.53 8.45
CA THR A 25 -9.17 -1.90 8.40
C THR A 25 -10.60 -2.04 8.93
N GLY A 26 -11.09 -1.01 9.61
CA GLY A 26 -12.47 -0.95 10.08
C GLY A 26 -13.43 -0.42 9.03
N GLY A 27 -14.71 -0.59 9.27
CA GLY A 27 -15.78 -0.11 8.39
C GLY A 27 -16.25 1.31 8.69
N ALA A 28 -15.69 1.96 9.69
CA ALA A 28 -16.09 3.30 10.12
C ALA A 28 -14.86 4.17 10.37
N VAL A 29 -15.04 5.46 10.23
CA VAL A 29 -14.01 6.47 10.51
C VAL A 29 -14.53 7.36 11.63
N PRO A 30 -13.89 7.35 12.81
CA PRO A 30 -14.33 8.17 13.94
C PRO A 30 -14.43 9.66 13.57
N GLY A 31 -15.47 10.32 14.05
CA GLY A 31 -15.72 11.73 13.77
C GLY A 31 -16.30 12.01 12.39
N HIS A 32 -16.56 10.97 11.61
CA HIS A 32 -17.08 11.08 10.25
C HIS A 32 -18.18 10.06 10.01
N GLU A 33 -19.04 10.36 9.08
CA GLU A 33 -19.97 9.38 8.52
C GLU A 33 -19.66 9.14 7.06
N ILE A 34 -19.99 7.97 6.55
CA ILE A 34 -19.80 7.65 5.13
C ILE A 34 -20.91 8.35 4.36
N ALA A 35 -20.53 9.37 3.57
CA ALA A 35 -21.46 10.13 2.77
C ALA A 35 -21.77 9.47 1.42
N GLY A 36 -20.86 8.62 0.94
CA GLY A 36 -21.05 7.90 -0.30
C GLY A 36 -20.03 6.79 -0.48
N VAL A 37 -20.43 5.73 -1.14
CA VAL A 37 -19.56 4.62 -1.51
C VAL A 37 -19.16 4.78 -2.98
N LEU A 38 -17.86 4.90 -3.23
CA LEU A 38 -17.33 5.03 -4.58
C LEU A 38 -17.11 3.68 -5.26
N GLY A 39 -16.85 2.65 -4.45
CA GLY A 39 -16.75 1.29 -4.94
C GLY A 39 -15.53 0.54 -4.45
N LEU A 40 -15.43 -0.69 -4.90
CA LEU A 40 -14.30 -1.58 -4.61
C LEU A 40 -13.08 -1.14 -5.41
N ILE A 41 -11.95 -1.01 -4.72
CA ILE A 41 -10.67 -0.74 -5.36
C ILE A 41 -9.63 -1.74 -4.85
N TRP A 42 -8.59 -1.92 -5.64
CA TRP A 42 -7.48 -2.78 -5.26
C TRP A 42 -6.19 -2.29 -5.90
N GLY A 43 -5.09 -2.76 -5.35
CA GLY A 43 -3.77 -2.64 -5.93
C GLY A 43 -3.06 -3.97 -5.79
N SER A 44 -2.26 -4.34 -6.76
CA SER A 44 -1.50 -5.57 -6.69
C SER A 44 -0.07 -5.37 -7.13
N SER A 45 0.79 -6.24 -6.64
CA SER A 45 2.20 -6.27 -6.98
C SER A 45 2.66 -7.71 -7.03
N ILE A 46 3.40 -8.07 -8.07
CA ILE A 46 4.04 -9.37 -8.18
C ILE A 46 5.54 -9.15 -7.98
N LYS A 47 6.08 -9.79 -6.97
CA LYS A 47 7.53 -9.79 -6.74
C LYS A 47 8.05 -11.20 -6.93
N ALA A 48 9.10 -11.27 -7.74
CA ALA A 48 9.83 -12.50 -7.96
C ALA A 48 11.28 -12.19 -7.72
N LYS A 49 11.90 -12.94 -6.84
CA LYS A 49 13.35 -12.86 -6.67
C LYS A 49 13.98 -14.03 -7.41
N HIS A 50 14.99 -13.70 -8.19
CA HIS A 50 15.81 -14.65 -8.91
C HIS A 50 15.07 -15.48 -9.97
N LEU A 51 14.11 -14.87 -10.67
CA LEU A 51 13.62 -15.46 -11.91
C LEU A 51 14.80 -15.67 -12.86
N GLY A 52 15.14 -16.93 -13.09
CA GLY A 52 16.28 -17.32 -13.90
C GLY A 52 17.58 -17.55 -13.16
N LYS A 53 17.63 -17.36 -11.84
CA LYS A 53 18.70 -17.82 -11.00
C LYS A 53 18.26 -19.02 -10.17
N ASP A 54 19.22 -19.85 -9.86
CA ASP A 54 19.10 -21.13 -9.24
C ASP A 54 18.16 -21.12 -8.01
N ILE A 55 17.03 -21.77 -8.14
CA ILE A 55 16.05 -22.01 -7.07
C ILE A 55 16.75 -22.64 -5.86
N THR A 56 17.80 -23.41 -6.06
CA THR A 56 18.62 -23.99 -5.00
C THR A 56 19.29 -22.95 -4.12
N MET A 57 19.65 -21.78 -4.66
CA MET A 57 20.22 -20.70 -3.86
C MET A 57 19.17 -20.06 -2.92
N VAL A 58 17.93 -19.94 -3.40
CA VAL A 58 16.82 -19.45 -2.57
C VAL A 58 16.57 -20.42 -1.41
N PHE A 59 16.55 -21.72 -1.69
CA PHE A 59 16.38 -22.74 -0.65
C PHE A 59 17.56 -22.80 0.33
N LYS A 60 18.79 -22.65 -0.14
CA LYS A 60 19.97 -22.58 0.72
C LYS A 60 19.93 -21.39 1.67
N HIS A 61 19.46 -20.26 1.20
CA HIS A 61 19.30 -19.06 2.03
C HIS A 61 18.18 -19.23 3.05
N MET A 62 17.11 -19.94 2.71
CA MET A 62 16.03 -20.27 3.66
C MET A 62 16.49 -21.19 4.78
N VAL A 63 17.30 -22.20 4.45
CA VAL A 63 17.83 -23.17 5.41
C VAL A 63 18.89 -22.53 6.32
N GLY A 64 19.57 -21.47 5.85
CA GLY A 64 20.54 -20.71 6.64
C GLY A 64 19.96 -19.70 7.61
N GLY A 65 18.63 -19.64 7.78
CA GLY A 65 17.99 -18.68 8.69
C GLY A 65 17.74 -17.29 8.11
N GLU A 66 17.94 -17.12 6.81
CA GLU A 66 17.76 -15.81 6.14
C GLU A 66 16.33 -15.60 5.65
N LEU A 67 15.34 -15.85 6.50
CA LEU A 67 13.96 -15.48 6.26
C LEU A 67 13.79 -13.95 6.11
N GLY A 68 14.74 -13.17 6.63
CA GLY A 68 14.76 -11.72 6.48
C GLY A 68 14.71 -11.24 5.02
N PHE A 69 15.32 -12.00 4.12
CA PHE A 69 15.33 -11.72 2.69
C PHE A 69 13.92 -11.81 2.07
N TYR A 70 13.15 -12.83 2.45
CA TYR A 70 11.75 -12.98 2.02
C TYR A 70 10.85 -11.96 2.67
N THR A 71 11.11 -11.62 3.92
CA THR A 71 10.36 -10.59 4.65
C THR A 71 10.48 -9.25 3.97
N GLU A 72 11.69 -8.85 3.56
CA GLU A 72 11.90 -7.61 2.81
C GLU A 72 11.18 -7.60 1.47
N MET A 73 11.24 -8.72 0.73
CA MET A 73 10.56 -8.85 -0.55
C MET A 73 9.04 -8.73 -0.40
N LEU A 74 8.47 -9.35 0.62
CA LEU A 74 7.04 -9.28 0.90
C LEU A 74 6.62 -7.88 1.37
N ASP A 75 7.45 -7.21 2.16
CA ASP A 75 7.20 -5.82 2.57
C ASP A 75 7.21 -4.87 1.39
N GLU A 76 8.16 -5.00 0.49
CA GLU A 76 8.21 -4.21 -0.74
C GLU A 76 6.97 -4.44 -1.60
N ALA A 77 6.53 -5.70 -1.70
CA ALA A 77 5.33 -6.06 -2.44
C ALA A 77 4.07 -5.44 -1.82
N ARG A 78 3.96 -5.45 -0.48
CA ARG A 78 2.85 -4.81 0.23
C ARG A 78 2.82 -3.31 -0.01
N LYS A 79 3.96 -2.66 0.12
CA LYS A 79 4.08 -1.21 -0.11
C LYS A 79 3.70 -0.84 -1.54
N ALA A 80 4.18 -1.60 -2.52
CA ALA A 80 3.88 -1.36 -3.93
C ALA A 80 2.39 -1.56 -4.22
N ALA A 81 1.77 -2.62 -3.68
CA ALA A 81 0.34 -2.86 -3.82
C ALA A 81 -0.49 -1.73 -3.20
N LEU A 82 -0.09 -1.31 -2.00
CA LEU A 82 -0.76 -0.23 -1.26
C LEU A 82 -0.68 1.10 -2.02
N GLU A 83 0.49 1.47 -2.53
CA GLU A 83 0.67 2.67 -3.32
C GLU A 83 -0.21 2.69 -4.56
N ARG A 84 -0.37 1.55 -5.23
CA ARG A 84 -1.23 1.42 -6.40
C ARG A 84 -2.71 1.61 -6.04
N MET A 85 -3.15 1.03 -4.93
CA MET A 85 -4.51 1.23 -4.44
C MET A 85 -4.76 2.69 -4.05
N ILE A 86 -3.83 3.32 -3.34
CA ILE A 86 -3.91 4.73 -2.95
C ILE A 86 -3.99 5.62 -4.19
N GLY A 87 -3.20 5.33 -5.21
CA GLY A 87 -3.25 6.06 -6.48
C GLY A 87 -4.62 6.02 -7.12
N LYS A 88 -5.27 4.86 -7.14
CA LYS A 88 -6.64 4.71 -7.64
C LYS A 88 -7.64 5.48 -6.78
N ALA A 89 -7.50 5.44 -5.47
CA ALA A 89 -8.34 6.19 -4.55
C ALA A 89 -8.25 7.70 -4.79
N LYS A 90 -7.05 8.20 -5.02
CA LYS A 90 -6.82 9.61 -5.35
C LYS A 90 -7.47 10.01 -6.67
N GLU A 91 -7.37 9.17 -7.70
CA GLU A 91 -8.02 9.39 -8.99
C GLU A 91 -9.55 9.48 -8.87
N MET A 92 -10.12 8.75 -7.94
CA MET A 92 -11.56 8.76 -7.67
C MET A 92 -11.98 9.89 -6.74
N ASP A 93 -11.06 10.68 -6.26
CA ASP A 93 -11.29 11.69 -5.21
C ASP A 93 -11.90 11.10 -3.93
N ALA A 94 -11.44 9.92 -3.56
CA ALA A 94 -11.87 9.27 -2.32
C ALA A 94 -11.30 10.00 -1.10
N ASP A 95 -12.08 10.05 -0.04
CA ASP A 95 -11.62 10.56 1.26
C ASP A 95 -10.94 9.46 2.08
N ALA A 96 -11.41 8.23 1.92
CA ALA A 96 -10.89 7.09 2.67
C ALA A 96 -11.09 5.79 1.89
N VAL A 97 -10.33 4.77 2.30
CA VAL A 97 -10.57 3.38 1.92
C VAL A 97 -10.83 2.62 3.22
N THR A 98 -12.00 2.03 3.32
CA THR A 98 -12.42 1.26 4.50
C THR A 98 -12.29 -0.24 4.24
N ASP A 99 -12.27 -1.02 5.32
CA ASP A 99 -12.20 -2.49 5.26
C ASP A 99 -11.01 -2.99 4.46
N VAL A 100 -9.87 -2.33 4.61
CA VAL A 100 -8.65 -2.68 3.88
C VAL A 100 -8.15 -4.05 4.32
N ARG A 101 -7.90 -4.92 3.34
CA ARG A 101 -7.37 -6.27 3.55
C ARG A 101 -6.26 -6.57 2.55
N PHE A 102 -5.32 -7.37 2.98
CA PHE A 102 -4.26 -7.89 2.13
C PHE A 102 -4.50 -9.37 1.84
N VAL A 103 -4.19 -9.77 0.62
CA VAL A 103 -4.21 -11.17 0.19
C VAL A 103 -2.88 -11.48 -0.48
N THR A 104 -2.31 -12.61 -0.10
CA THR A 104 -1.05 -13.10 -0.67
C THR A 104 -1.32 -14.40 -1.41
N SER A 105 -0.86 -14.50 -2.63
CA SER A 105 -0.95 -15.72 -3.44
C SER A 105 0.40 -16.06 -4.02
N MET A 106 0.75 -17.33 -3.97
CA MET A 106 1.92 -17.82 -4.69
C MET A 106 1.50 -18.10 -6.13
N VAL A 107 2.04 -17.33 -7.07
CA VAL A 107 1.69 -17.48 -8.50
C VAL A 107 2.57 -18.50 -9.20
N MET A 108 3.80 -18.69 -8.69
CA MET A 108 4.74 -19.73 -9.11
C MET A 108 5.81 -19.84 -8.03
N GLN A 109 6.64 -20.86 -8.14
CA GLN A 109 7.76 -21.00 -7.21
C GLN A 109 8.70 -19.79 -7.30
N GLY A 110 8.95 -19.13 -6.17
CA GLY A 110 9.78 -17.93 -6.10
C GLY A 110 9.08 -16.63 -6.46
N ALA A 111 7.78 -16.66 -6.78
CA ALA A 111 7.03 -15.46 -7.11
C ALA A 111 5.71 -15.44 -6.34
N ALA A 112 5.45 -14.33 -5.67
CA ALA A 112 4.23 -14.10 -4.91
C ALA A 112 3.52 -12.85 -5.39
N GLU A 113 2.19 -12.93 -5.48
CA GLU A 113 1.35 -11.77 -5.66
C GLU A 113 0.90 -11.28 -4.29
N MET A 114 1.03 -9.99 -4.08
CA MET A 114 0.44 -9.29 -2.95
C MET A 114 -0.65 -8.38 -3.48
N MET A 115 -1.86 -8.56 -3.02
CA MET A 115 -2.98 -7.70 -3.38
C MET A 115 -3.53 -7.05 -2.12
N VAL A 116 -3.89 -5.78 -2.22
CA VAL A 116 -4.63 -5.05 -1.20
C VAL A 116 -5.93 -4.56 -1.82
N TYR A 117 -7.01 -4.64 -1.08
CA TYR A 117 -8.31 -4.17 -1.53
C TYR A 117 -9.09 -3.52 -0.40
N GLY A 118 -10.07 -2.74 -0.77
CA GLY A 118 -10.96 -2.07 0.16
C GLY A 118 -12.05 -1.31 -0.56
N THR A 119 -12.85 -0.59 0.20
CA THR A 119 -13.95 0.21 -0.33
C THR A 119 -13.59 1.68 -0.28
N ALA A 120 -13.53 2.32 -1.44
CA ALA A 120 -13.32 3.76 -1.54
C ALA A 120 -14.61 4.50 -1.19
N VAL A 121 -14.51 5.49 -0.31
CA VAL A 121 -15.68 6.21 0.22
C VAL A 121 -15.43 7.72 0.26
N LYS A 122 -16.54 8.46 0.22
CA LYS A 122 -16.58 9.87 0.59
C LYS A 122 -17.03 9.98 2.04
N LEU A 123 -16.40 10.88 2.76
CA LEU A 123 -16.69 11.13 4.17
C LEU A 123 -17.35 12.50 4.36
N LYS A 124 -18.17 12.57 5.38
CA LYS A 124 -18.74 13.81 5.86
C LYS A 124 -18.40 13.96 7.34
N LYS A 125 -17.84 15.08 7.71
CA LYS A 125 -17.52 15.36 9.10
C LYS A 125 -18.81 15.54 9.89
N ILE A 126 -18.88 14.87 11.03
CA ILE A 126 -20.00 14.99 11.96
C ILE A 126 -19.82 16.23 12.82
#